data_1d333c7dc08dfc1eeb6cfa971d41c606
#
_entry.id   1d333c7dc08dfc1eeb6cfa971d41c606
#
_cell.length_a   1.000
_cell.length_b   1.000
_cell.length_c   1.000
_cell.angle_alpha   90.00
_cell.angle_beta   90.00
_cell.angle_gamma   90.00
#
_symmetry.space_group_name_H-M   'P 1'
#
loop_
_entity.id
_entity.type
_entity.pdbx_description
1 polymer ?
#
loop_
_entity_poly.entity_id
_entity_poly.type
_entity_poly.pdbx_seq_one_letter_code
_entity_poly.pdbx_strand_id
1 'polypeptide(L)'
;MPKSLALLAARVLSMPNFLRALVAFYCLSSAIATAQVGIDVSRISAEPSFEDFSEMSPSTALARSMTKVDDFTQRLPDDGDAASQRTEVYIGYDQEQLHVIFLAFDDNPNQIRANLSSRENIDGDDIVEMVIDTFNDQRAAFAFRSTPLGMQWDARWTEGSSMRAGFDTTLETVWESDGQVTDQGYMVKMAIPLRSLRFLDRPEQLWRIQFGRIIPRLSEESYWPPYLIDIEGRLNQTAPLTGIRNVSPGNNSQIVPF
;
A
#
# COMPACT_ATOMS: atom_id res chain seq x y z
N MET A 1 -23.94 30.25 21.19
CA MET A 1 -22.88 29.35 21.65
C MET A 1 -21.54 30.00 22.10
N PRO A 2 -21.42 31.25 22.50
CA PRO A 2 -20.15 31.83 23.02
C PRO A 2 -20.03 31.83 24.55
N LYS A 3 -21.10 31.53 25.30
CA LYS A 3 -21.06 31.65 26.78
C LYS A 3 -20.38 30.46 27.49
N SER A 4 -20.30 29.28 26.90
CA SER A 4 -19.69 28.08 27.51
C SER A 4 -18.15 28.12 27.47
N LEU A 5 -17.56 28.64 26.40
CA LEU A 5 -16.09 28.76 26.29
C LEU A 5 -15.52 29.81 27.27
N ALA A 6 -16.23 30.93 27.47
CA ALA A 6 -15.81 31.96 28.39
C ALA A 6 -15.86 31.48 29.87
N LEU A 7 -16.82 30.62 30.23
CA LEU A 7 -16.91 30.03 31.58
C LEU A 7 -15.79 29.00 31.82
N LEU A 8 -15.39 28.25 30.81
CA LEU A 8 -14.29 27.28 30.89
C LEU A 8 -12.94 28.00 31.06
N ALA A 9 -12.71 29.06 30.28
CA ALA A 9 -11.51 29.87 30.38
C ALA A 9 -11.37 30.56 31.75
N ALA A 10 -12.47 31.11 32.31
CA ALA A 10 -12.46 31.70 33.62
C ALA A 10 -12.17 30.71 34.75
N ARG A 11 -12.63 29.45 34.64
CA ARG A 11 -12.31 28.37 35.61
C ARG A 11 -10.85 27.96 35.57
N VAL A 12 -10.24 27.91 34.40
CA VAL A 12 -8.80 27.57 34.24
C VAL A 12 -7.92 28.68 34.82
N LEU A 13 -8.33 29.93 34.68
CA LEU A 13 -7.61 31.11 35.24
C LEU A 13 -7.68 31.19 36.77
N SER A 14 -8.64 30.58 37.45
CA SER A 14 -8.75 30.54 38.90
C SER A 14 -8.03 29.36 39.58
N MET A 15 -7.40 28.47 38.81
CA MET A 15 -6.66 27.31 39.33
C MET A 15 -5.24 27.70 39.78
N PRO A 16 -4.67 27.03 40.80
CA PRO A 16 -3.27 27.25 41.20
C PRO A 16 -2.33 26.88 40.04
N ASN A 17 -1.20 27.58 39.95
CA ASN A 17 -0.25 27.51 38.83
C ASN A 17 0.18 26.06 38.46
N PHE A 18 0.28 25.18 39.47
CA PHE A 18 0.58 23.74 39.26
C PHE A 18 -0.51 23.05 38.45
N LEU A 19 -1.78 23.29 38.75
CA LEU A 19 -2.91 22.69 38.06
C LEU A 19 -3.07 23.22 36.64
N ARG A 20 -2.73 24.49 36.40
CA ARG A 20 -2.68 25.13 35.06
C ARG A 20 -1.61 24.50 34.18
N ALA A 21 -0.42 24.19 34.74
CA ALA A 21 0.65 23.52 34.04
C ALA A 21 0.25 22.08 33.65
N LEU A 22 -0.47 21.36 34.53
CA LEU A 22 -0.96 20.02 34.26
C LEU A 22 -2.04 19.97 33.17
N VAL A 23 -2.97 20.94 33.18
CA VAL A 23 -4.01 21.06 32.14
C VAL A 23 -3.40 21.47 30.82
N ALA A 24 -2.41 22.40 30.80
CA ALA A 24 -1.68 22.77 29.59
C ALA A 24 -0.87 21.58 29.02
N PHE A 25 -0.23 20.79 29.89
CA PHE A 25 0.51 19.61 29.49
C PHE A 25 -0.41 18.51 28.91
N TYR A 26 -1.60 18.32 29.50
CA TYR A 26 -2.61 17.37 29.00
C TYR A 26 -3.24 17.81 27.69
N CYS A 27 -3.41 19.11 27.46
CA CYS A 27 -3.90 19.65 26.18
C CYS A 27 -2.84 19.61 25.07
N LEU A 28 -1.52 19.68 25.41
CA LEU A 28 -0.45 19.54 24.42
C LEU A 28 -0.16 18.09 24.02
N SER A 29 -0.47 17.13 24.91
CA SER A 29 -0.24 15.70 24.60
C SER A 29 -1.33 15.05 23.74
N SER A 30 -2.43 15.74 23.45
CA SER A 30 -3.57 15.18 22.69
C SER A 30 -3.63 15.59 21.20
N ALA A 31 -2.54 16.08 20.62
CA ALA A 31 -2.53 16.54 19.22
C ALA A 31 -1.33 16.04 18.40
N ILE A 32 -0.88 14.81 18.64
CA ILE A 32 -0.16 14.09 17.58
C ILE A 32 -1.19 13.26 16.84
N ALA A 33 -2.06 13.91 16.09
CA ALA A 33 -2.67 13.28 14.94
C ALA A 33 -1.51 13.10 13.93
N THR A 34 -0.92 11.92 13.87
CA THR A 34 -0.07 11.55 12.74
C THR A 34 -0.94 11.73 11.51
N ALA A 35 -0.71 12.80 10.76
CA ALA A 35 -1.34 12.97 9.46
C ALA A 35 -0.97 11.72 8.66
N GLN A 36 -1.94 10.89 8.37
CA GLN A 36 -1.74 9.68 7.57
C GLN A 36 -1.26 10.17 6.21
N VAL A 37 0.00 9.88 5.86
CA VAL A 37 0.62 10.33 4.61
C VAL A 37 -0.13 9.65 3.47
N GLY A 38 -0.96 10.42 2.78
CA GLY A 38 -1.65 9.97 1.57
C GLY A 38 -0.79 10.18 0.34
N ILE A 39 -1.11 9.49 -0.75
CA ILE A 39 -0.49 9.71 -2.05
C ILE A 39 -1.50 10.22 -3.07
N ASP A 40 -1.04 11.12 -3.93
CA ASP A 40 -1.77 11.59 -5.11
C ASP A 40 -1.16 10.91 -6.35
N VAL A 41 -1.92 10.02 -6.98
CA VAL A 41 -1.41 9.20 -8.06
C VAL A 41 -1.48 9.93 -9.39
N SER A 42 -0.35 10.00 -10.07
CA SER A 42 -0.22 10.65 -11.37
C SER A 42 -0.87 9.84 -12.48
N ARG A 43 -1.56 10.54 -13.39
CA ARG A 43 -1.97 9.95 -14.66
C ARG A 43 -0.78 9.89 -15.60
N ILE A 44 -0.51 8.72 -16.15
CA ILE A 44 0.59 8.47 -17.08
C ILE A 44 0.10 8.36 -18.52
N SER A 45 1.00 8.55 -19.49
CA SER A 45 0.68 8.61 -20.91
C SER A 45 0.87 7.29 -21.66
N ALA A 46 1.54 6.33 -21.04
CA ALA A 46 1.81 5.00 -21.58
C ALA A 46 2.04 3.99 -20.45
N GLU A 47 1.94 2.72 -20.76
CA GLU A 47 2.30 1.63 -19.87
C GLU A 47 3.81 1.66 -19.58
N PRO A 48 4.23 1.61 -18.30
CA PRO A 48 5.65 1.56 -17.94
C PRO A 48 6.24 0.16 -18.17
N SER A 49 7.53 0.13 -18.49
CA SER A 49 8.32 -1.08 -18.66
C SER A 49 9.55 -1.08 -17.75
N PHE A 50 10.26 -2.21 -17.64
CA PHE A 50 11.53 -2.25 -16.91
C PHE A 50 12.63 -1.39 -17.56
N GLU A 51 12.56 -1.14 -18.85
CA GLU A 51 13.49 -0.26 -19.56
C GLU A 51 13.38 1.20 -19.09
N ASP A 52 12.21 1.60 -18.57
CA ASP A 52 12.01 2.91 -17.97
C ASP A 52 12.74 3.09 -16.64
N PHE A 53 13.20 1.97 -16.03
CA PHE A 53 13.88 1.92 -14.73
C PHE A 53 15.28 1.29 -14.84
N SER A 54 16.08 1.74 -15.79
CA SER A 54 17.46 1.29 -16.00
C SER A 54 18.27 1.39 -14.70
N GLU A 55 19.05 0.35 -14.41
CA GLU A 55 19.87 0.28 -13.18
C GLU A 55 19.03 0.49 -11.91
N MET A 56 17.80 -0.04 -11.91
CA MET A 56 16.83 0.12 -10.81
C MET A 56 16.64 1.60 -10.40
N SER A 57 16.52 2.48 -11.40
CA SER A 57 16.31 3.92 -11.20
C SER A 57 15.46 4.50 -12.35
N PRO A 58 14.56 5.47 -12.09
CA PRO A 58 13.73 6.06 -13.13
C PRO A 58 14.58 6.80 -14.17
N SER A 59 14.74 6.23 -15.36
CA SER A 59 15.60 6.70 -16.43
C SER A 59 14.86 7.55 -17.47
N THR A 60 13.56 7.34 -17.67
CA THR A 60 12.74 8.04 -18.66
C THR A 60 11.87 9.13 -18.05
N ALA A 61 11.28 9.97 -18.90
CA ALA A 61 10.30 10.96 -18.46
C ALA A 61 9.01 10.30 -17.92
N LEU A 62 8.63 9.15 -18.49
CA LEU A 62 7.48 8.37 -18.03
C LEU A 62 7.69 7.89 -16.60
N ALA A 63 8.79 7.19 -16.31
CA ALA A 63 9.10 6.72 -14.96
C ALA A 63 9.15 7.86 -13.92
N ARG A 64 9.76 8.99 -14.30
CA ARG A 64 9.84 10.18 -13.43
C ARG A 64 8.50 10.89 -13.21
N SER A 65 7.50 10.65 -14.06
CA SER A 65 6.14 11.20 -13.87
C SER A 65 5.28 10.36 -12.94
N MET A 66 5.67 9.14 -12.63
CA MET A 66 4.96 8.27 -11.68
C MET A 66 5.14 8.77 -10.24
N THR A 67 4.15 8.53 -9.42
CA THR A 67 4.21 8.86 -7.99
C THR A 67 5.10 7.86 -7.28
N LYS A 68 6.14 8.34 -6.59
CA LYS A 68 7.07 7.52 -5.83
C LYS A 68 6.62 7.31 -4.39
N VAL A 69 6.83 6.12 -3.88
CA VAL A 69 6.68 5.72 -2.47
C VAL A 69 7.96 4.99 -2.05
N ASP A 70 8.47 5.29 -0.87
CA ASP A 70 9.63 4.65 -0.23
C ASP A 70 9.47 4.69 1.31
N ASP A 71 10.56 4.51 2.07
CA ASP A 71 10.56 4.52 3.54
C ASP A 71 9.67 3.42 4.16
N PHE A 72 9.88 2.18 3.72
CA PHE A 72 9.20 1.03 4.28
C PHE A 72 9.63 0.77 5.73
N THR A 73 8.67 0.37 6.55
CA THR A 73 8.83 0.08 7.97
C THR A 73 8.57 -1.39 8.23
N GLN A 74 9.41 -2.03 9.04
CA GLN A 74 9.25 -3.42 9.44
C GLN A 74 7.99 -3.60 10.29
N ARG A 75 7.32 -4.70 10.03
CA ARG A 75 6.33 -5.33 10.91
C ARG A 75 6.99 -6.51 11.63
N LEU A 76 7.86 -7.23 10.94
CA LEU A 76 8.64 -8.37 11.43
C LEU A 76 10.08 -8.23 10.91
N PRO A 77 11.09 -8.66 11.65
CA PRO A 77 11.02 -9.10 13.04
C PRO A 77 10.90 -7.95 14.04
N ASP A 78 11.34 -6.74 13.70
CA ASP A 78 11.47 -5.60 14.61
C ASP A 78 10.42 -4.52 14.29
N ASP A 79 9.23 -4.65 14.91
CA ASP A 79 8.05 -3.82 14.63
C ASP A 79 8.35 -2.32 14.82
N GLY A 80 8.13 -1.55 13.77
CA GLY A 80 8.34 -0.10 13.75
C GLY A 80 9.75 0.35 13.31
N ASP A 81 10.71 -0.57 13.15
CA ASP A 81 12.04 -0.23 12.65
C ASP A 81 12.04 -0.03 11.13
N ALA A 82 13.06 0.65 10.60
CA ALA A 82 13.24 0.79 9.16
C ALA A 82 13.48 -0.57 8.49
N ALA A 83 12.95 -0.77 7.29
CA ALA A 83 13.20 -1.98 6.51
C ALA A 83 14.71 -2.20 6.30
N SER A 84 15.17 -3.46 6.43
CA SER A 84 16.60 -3.79 6.26
C SER A 84 17.06 -3.66 4.82
N GLN A 85 16.16 -3.81 3.87
CA GLN A 85 16.41 -3.72 2.44
C GLN A 85 15.52 -2.64 1.81
N ARG A 86 16.15 -1.72 1.07
CA ARG A 86 15.45 -0.60 0.44
C ARG A 86 14.41 -1.09 -0.57
N THR A 87 13.22 -0.51 -0.52
CA THR A 87 12.16 -0.73 -1.49
C THR A 87 11.63 0.61 -1.97
N GLU A 88 11.50 0.76 -3.27
CA GLU A 88 10.84 1.91 -3.90
C GLU A 88 9.68 1.40 -4.74
N VAL A 89 8.56 2.11 -4.69
CA VAL A 89 7.38 1.80 -5.51
C VAL A 89 7.04 3.02 -6.34
N TYR A 90 6.80 2.79 -7.61
CA TYR A 90 6.33 3.81 -8.54
C TYR A 90 4.93 3.42 -8.99
N ILE A 91 3.96 4.30 -8.77
CA ILE A 91 2.56 4.07 -9.10
C ILE A 91 2.04 5.15 -10.05
N GLY A 92 1.28 4.74 -11.05
CA GLY A 92 0.60 5.61 -11.99
C GLY A 92 -0.64 4.92 -12.55
N TYR A 93 -1.51 5.66 -13.22
CA TYR A 93 -2.68 5.09 -13.88
C TYR A 93 -2.91 5.72 -15.24
N ASP A 94 -3.54 4.97 -16.14
CA ASP A 94 -4.10 5.48 -17.40
C ASP A 94 -5.63 5.33 -17.43
N GLN A 95 -6.24 5.24 -18.59
CA GLN A 95 -7.70 5.07 -18.69
C GLN A 95 -8.18 3.66 -18.36
N GLU A 96 -7.32 2.68 -18.48
CA GLU A 96 -7.67 1.25 -18.45
C GLU A 96 -7.07 0.53 -17.24
N GLN A 97 -5.88 0.96 -16.77
CA GLN A 97 -5.10 0.20 -15.81
C GLN A 97 -4.46 1.08 -14.73
N LEU A 98 -4.26 0.47 -13.58
CA LEU A 98 -3.37 0.93 -12.53
C LEU A 98 -2.03 0.20 -12.71
N HIS A 99 -0.93 0.95 -12.80
CA HIS A 99 0.42 0.44 -13.01
C HIS A 99 1.25 0.64 -11.76
N VAL A 100 1.93 -0.41 -11.33
CA VAL A 100 2.83 -0.37 -10.17
C VAL A 100 4.15 -1.02 -10.55
N ILE A 101 5.26 -0.33 -10.29
CA ILE A 101 6.62 -0.87 -10.42
C ILE A 101 7.25 -0.89 -9.04
N PHE A 102 7.68 -2.06 -8.61
CA PHE A 102 8.51 -2.23 -7.43
C PHE A 102 9.98 -2.31 -7.84
N LEU A 103 10.82 -1.53 -7.17
CA LEU A 103 12.27 -1.65 -7.19
C LEU A 103 12.70 -2.17 -5.81
N ALA A 104 12.93 -3.45 -5.71
CA ALA A 104 13.25 -4.15 -4.46
C ALA A 104 14.77 -4.41 -4.41
N PHE A 105 15.51 -3.47 -3.80
CA PHE A 105 16.96 -3.59 -3.64
C PHE A 105 17.32 -4.66 -2.63
N ASP A 106 18.49 -5.25 -2.79
CA ASP A 106 18.96 -6.29 -1.91
C ASP A 106 20.51 -6.27 -1.83
N ASP A 107 21.05 -6.28 -0.61
CA ASP A 107 22.48 -6.30 -0.38
C ASP A 107 23.11 -7.64 -0.80
N ASN A 108 22.31 -8.70 -0.95
CA ASN A 108 22.73 -10.03 -1.36
C ASN A 108 21.84 -10.60 -2.46
N PRO A 109 21.84 -10.05 -3.68
CA PRO A 109 20.92 -10.43 -4.75
C PRO A 109 20.95 -11.92 -5.11
N ASN A 110 22.08 -12.57 -4.91
CA ASN A 110 22.24 -14.02 -5.12
C ASN A 110 21.44 -14.89 -4.12
N GLN A 111 20.90 -14.30 -3.06
CA GLN A 111 20.08 -14.98 -2.06
C GLN A 111 18.59 -14.74 -2.21
N ILE A 112 18.20 -13.97 -3.21
CA ILE A 112 16.78 -13.76 -3.56
C ILE A 112 16.18 -15.11 -3.89
N ARG A 113 15.05 -15.39 -3.25
CA ARG A 113 14.29 -16.62 -3.50
C ARG A 113 13.22 -16.36 -4.55
N ALA A 114 13.34 -17.06 -5.67
CA ALA A 114 12.43 -16.93 -6.78
C ALA A 114 12.32 -18.25 -7.53
N ASN A 115 11.18 -18.90 -7.44
CA ASN A 115 10.89 -20.16 -8.10
C ASN A 115 9.82 -19.98 -9.16
N LEU A 116 9.93 -20.73 -10.25
CA LEU A 116 8.83 -20.86 -11.19
C LEU A 116 7.80 -21.81 -10.58
N SER A 117 6.63 -21.27 -10.29
CA SER A 117 5.51 -21.99 -9.68
C SER A 117 4.21 -21.70 -10.43
N SER A 118 3.17 -22.48 -10.13
CA SER A 118 1.83 -22.11 -10.56
C SER A 118 1.35 -20.88 -9.81
N ARG A 119 0.39 -20.16 -10.40
CA ARG A 119 -0.35 -19.08 -9.73
C ARG A 119 -0.76 -19.52 -8.32
N GLU A 120 -0.68 -18.61 -7.37
CA GLU A 120 -1.01 -18.78 -5.95
C GLU A 120 -0.06 -19.66 -5.12
N ASN A 121 0.88 -20.36 -5.73
CA ASN A 121 1.87 -21.15 -5.01
C ASN A 121 3.22 -20.43 -4.94
N ILE A 122 3.26 -19.31 -4.19
CA ILE A 122 4.42 -18.43 -4.06
C ILE A 122 5.07 -18.49 -2.67
N ASP A 123 4.65 -19.43 -1.84
CA ASP A 123 5.13 -19.58 -0.47
C ASP A 123 6.64 -19.86 -0.43
N GLY A 124 7.36 -19.09 0.38
CA GLY A 124 8.80 -19.23 0.58
C GLY A 124 9.67 -18.43 -0.39
N ASP A 125 9.11 -17.81 -1.42
CA ASP A 125 9.79 -16.87 -2.30
C ASP A 125 9.79 -15.45 -1.71
N ASP A 126 10.67 -14.58 -2.22
CA ASP A 126 10.58 -13.14 -1.98
C ASP A 126 9.30 -12.61 -2.66
N ILE A 127 8.60 -11.71 -1.99
CA ILE A 127 7.28 -11.25 -2.43
C ILE A 127 7.19 -9.73 -2.32
N VAL A 128 6.58 -9.09 -3.30
CA VAL A 128 6.03 -7.74 -3.18
C VAL A 128 4.51 -7.80 -3.16
N GLU A 129 3.90 -6.93 -2.38
CA GLU A 129 2.45 -6.91 -2.14
C GLU A 129 1.87 -5.52 -2.37
N MET A 130 0.68 -5.47 -2.94
CA MET A 130 -0.19 -4.29 -2.93
C MET A 130 -1.55 -4.68 -2.37
N VAL A 131 -2.03 -3.93 -1.38
CA VAL A 131 -3.39 -4.03 -0.86
C VAL A 131 -4.12 -2.74 -1.16
N ILE A 132 -5.30 -2.83 -1.78
CA ILE A 132 -6.06 -1.66 -2.22
C ILE A 132 -7.54 -1.78 -1.83
N ASP A 133 -8.02 -0.84 -1.01
CA ASP A 133 -9.42 -0.68 -0.65
C ASP A 133 -10.04 0.40 -1.54
N THR A 134 -10.80 -0.04 -2.53
CA THR A 134 -11.43 0.81 -3.55
C THR A 134 -12.76 1.43 -3.09
N PHE A 135 -13.31 0.99 -1.98
CA PHE A 135 -14.51 1.57 -1.38
C PHE A 135 -14.19 2.57 -0.26
N ASN A 136 -12.94 2.59 0.23
CA ASN A 136 -12.49 3.40 1.37
C ASN A 136 -13.37 3.19 2.62
N ASP A 137 -13.81 1.95 2.84
CA ASP A 137 -14.66 1.59 3.98
C ASP A 137 -13.90 0.80 5.06
N GLN A 138 -12.64 0.45 4.79
CA GLN A 138 -11.72 -0.26 5.69
C GLN A 138 -12.27 -1.62 6.15
N ARG A 139 -13.12 -2.27 5.34
CA ARG A 139 -13.72 -3.57 5.62
C ARG A 139 -13.16 -4.68 4.77
N ALA A 140 -12.91 -4.38 3.51
CA ALA A 140 -12.35 -5.34 2.58
C ALA A 140 -11.48 -4.63 1.53
N ALA A 141 -10.47 -5.34 1.04
CA ALA A 141 -9.54 -4.85 0.05
C ALA A 141 -9.16 -5.97 -0.93
N PHE A 142 -8.73 -5.59 -2.12
CA PHE A 142 -8.01 -6.48 -3.01
C PHE A 142 -6.56 -6.58 -2.56
N ALA A 143 -5.98 -7.76 -2.60
CA ALA A 143 -4.57 -8.01 -2.35
C ALA A 143 -3.94 -8.66 -3.57
N PHE A 144 -2.83 -8.10 -4.04
CA PHE A 144 -2.06 -8.60 -5.17
C PHE A 144 -0.63 -8.81 -4.71
N ARG A 145 -0.09 -9.99 -4.98
CA ARG A 145 1.30 -10.35 -4.69
C ARG A 145 1.99 -10.84 -5.94
N SER A 146 3.27 -10.56 -6.04
CA SER A 146 4.10 -11.12 -7.11
C SER A 146 5.50 -11.43 -6.59
N THR A 147 6.11 -12.46 -7.17
CA THR A 147 7.49 -12.86 -6.91
C THR A 147 8.47 -12.14 -7.85
N PRO A 148 9.80 -12.22 -7.62
CA PRO A 148 10.81 -11.66 -8.52
C PRO A 148 10.77 -12.22 -9.95
N LEU A 149 10.05 -13.31 -10.21
CA LEU A 149 9.81 -13.90 -11.54
C LEU A 149 8.41 -13.62 -12.08
N GLY A 150 7.65 -12.71 -11.43
CA GLY A 150 6.32 -12.35 -11.89
C GLY A 150 5.22 -13.37 -11.58
N MET A 151 5.48 -14.38 -10.70
CA MET A 151 4.44 -15.33 -10.31
C MET A 151 3.36 -14.62 -9.49
N GLN A 152 2.11 -14.78 -9.90
CA GLN A 152 0.96 -14.05 -9.36
C GLN A 152 0.31 -14.78 -8.20
N TRP A 153 -0.17 -13.98 -7.26
CA TRP A 153 -1.11 -14.38 -6.23
C TRP A 153 -2.08 -13.23 -5.98
N ASP A 154 -3.37 -13.51 -5.91
CA ASP A 154 -4.37 -12.53 -5.57
C ASP A 154 -5.43 -13.09 -4.62
N ALA A 155 -5.99 -12.22 -3.82
CA ALA A 155 -7.02 -12.54 -2.86
C ALA A 155 -7.85 -11.31 -2.50
N ARG A 156 -8.96 -11.56 -1.82
CA ARG A 156 -9.70 -10.55 -1.10
C ARG A 156 -9.32 -10.60 0.38
N TRP A 157 -8.82 -9.49 0.91
CA TRP A 157 -8.66 -9.30 2.34
C TRP A 157 -9.98 -8.87 2.97
N THR A 158 -10.32 -9.44 4.14
CA THR A 158 -11.47 -8.99 4.95
C THR A 158 -10.97 -8.63 6.35
N GLU A 159 -11.28 -7.40 6.80
CA GLU A 159 -10.85 -6.90 8.10
C GLU A 159 -11.46 -7.70 9.24
N GLY A 160 -10.74 -7.80 10.36
CA GLY A 160 -11.15 -8.57 11.54
C GLY A 160 -10.88 -10.07 11.45
N SER A 161 -10.30 -10.54 10.34
CA SER A 161 -9.85 -11.93 10.18
C SER A 161 -8.38 -12.05 10.57
N SER A 162 -7.94 -13.23 11.06
CA SER A 162 -6.52 -13.49 11.32
C SER A 162 -5.73 -13.42 10.00
N MET A 163 -4.44 -13.03 10.04
CA MET A 163 -3.61 -12.83 8.83
C MET A 163 -3.64 -13.98 7.82
N ARG A 164 -3.80 -15.24 8.26
CA ARG A 164 -3.94 -16.40 7.36
C ARG A 164 -5.39 -16.67 6.94
N ALA A 165 -6.35 -16.40 7.80
CA ALA A 165 -7.77 -16.64 7.55
C ALA A 165 -8.49 -15.43 6.90
N GLY A 166 -7.80 -14.26 6.80
CA GLY A 166 -8.38 -13.04 6.23
C GLY A 166 -8.30 -12.94 4.72
N PHE A 167 -7.47 -13.78 4.08
CA PHE A 167 -7.35 -13.82 2.63
C PHE A 167 -8.27 -14.90 2.03
N ASP A 168 -9.18 -14.46 1.18
CA ASP A 168 -10.01 -15.32 0.35
C ASP A 168 -9.40 -15.38 -1.06
N THR A 169 -8.73 -16.48 -1.37
CA THR A 169 -8.07 -16.75 -2.66
C THR A 169 -9.02 -17.31 -3.72
N THR A 170 -10.31 -17.45 -3.41
CA THR A 170 -11.30 -17.87 -4.42
C THR A 170 -11.62 -16.76 -5.43
N LEU A 171 -11.16 -15.54 -5.15
CA LEU A 171 -11.26 -14.42 -6.06
C LEU A 171 -10.18 -14.55 -7.14
N GLU A 172 -10.59 -14.90 -8.35
CA GLU A 172 -9.70 -14.85 -9.52
C GLU A 172 -9.81 -13.48 -10.19
N THR A 173 -8.78 -12.66 -10.07
CA THR A 173 -8.70 -11.34 -10.71
C THR A 173 -7.87 -11.44 -11.99
N VAL A 174 -8.34 -10.82 -13.07
CA VAL A 174 -7.56 -10.69 -14.30
C VAL A 174 -6.61 -9.50 -14.15
N TRP A 175 -5.32 -9.76 -14.08
CA TRP A 175 -4.27 -8.75 -14.02
C TRP A 175 -2.96 -9.34 -14.55
N GLU A 176 -1.98 -8.49 -14.80
CA GLU A 176 -0.69 -8.90 -15.34
C GLU A 176 0.43 -8.55 -14.37
N SER A 177 1.41 -9.43 -14.27
CA SER A 177 2.67 -9.13 -13.61
C SER A 177 3.84 -9.71 -14.38
N ASP A 178 4.97 -9.05 -14.24
CA ASP A 178 6.25 -9.46 -14.76
C ASP A 178 7.33 -9.19 -13.72
N GLY A 179 8.45 -9.92 -13.77
CA GLY A 179 9.52 -9.79 -12.81
C GLY A 179 10.88 -9.96 -13.45
N GLN A 180 11.86 -9.21 -12.96
CA GLN A 180 13.23 -9.25 -13.43
C GLN A 180 14.21 -9.17 -12.25
N VAL A 181 15.02 -10.22 -12.08
CA VAL A 181 16.13 -10.22 -11.13
C VAL A 181 17.32 -9.49 -11.73
N THR A 182 17.98 -8.66 -10.94
CA THR A 182 19.16 -7.85 -11.32
C THR A 182 20.31 -8.09 -10.36
N ASP A 183 21.44 -7.48 -10.60
CA ASP A 183 22.62 -7.48 -9.71
C ASP A 183 22.47 -6.58 -8.47
N GLN A 184 21.39 -5.77 -8.40
CA GLN A 184 21.11 -4.89 -7.28
C GLN A 184 19.85 -5.30 -6.49
N GLY A 185 19.15 -6.38 -6.93
CA GLY A 185 17.89 -6.81 -6.35
C GLY A 185 16.93 -7.35 -7.41
N TYR A 186 15.68 -6.91 -7.40
CA TYR A 186 14.71 -7.30 -8.43
C TYR A 186 13.68 -6.19 -8.67
N MET A 187 13.09 -6.23 -9.84
CA MET A 187 11.98 -5.38 -10.24
C MET A 187 10.72 -6.23 -10.46
N VAL A 188 9.58 -5.71 -10.07
CA VAL A 188 8.28 -6.30 -10.39
C VAL A 188 7.37 -5.24 -10.97
N LYS A 189 6.74 -5.57 -12.09
CA LYS A 189 5.66 -4.80 -12.69
C LYS A 189 4.32 -5.46 -12.40
N MET A 190 3.33 -4.67 -12.00
CA MET A 190 1.94 -5.06 -11.89
C MET A 190 1.09 -4.12 -12.74
N ALA A 191 0.25 -4.68 -13.61
CA ALA A 191 -0.73 -3.95 -14.40
C ALA A 191 -2.13 -4.49 -14.07
N ILE A 192 -2.94 -3.66 -13.42
CA ILE A 192 -4.23 -4.08 -12.89
C ILE A 192 -5.32 -3.33 -13.66
N PRO A 193 -6.09 -4.02 -14.52
CA PRO A 193 -7.19 -3.40 -15.23
C PRO A 193 -8.22 -2.83 -14.25
N LEU A 194 -8.61 -1.57 -14.43
CA LEU A 194 -9.59 -0.92 -13.56
C LEU A 194 -10.93 -1.67 -13.57
N ARG A 195 -11.28 -2.30 -14.70
CA ARG A 195 -12.45 -3.18 -14.81
C ARG A 195 -12.40 -4.43 -13.92
N SER A 196 -11.21 -4.84 -13.49
CA SER A 196 -11.02 -5.97 -12.57
C SER A 196 -11.24 -5.57 -11.11
N LEU A 197 -11.20 -4.27 -10.82
CA LEU A 197 -11.50 -3.70 -9.52
C LEU A 197 -12.97 -3.30 -9.46
N ARG A 198 -13.59 -3.48 -8.29
CA ARG A 198 -14.92 -2.96 -8.01
C ARG A 198 -14.78 -1.68 -7.21
N PHE A 199 -15.36 -0.58 -7.71
CA PHE A 199 -15.36 0.71 -7.06
C PHE A 199 -16.59 1.51 -7.42
N LEU A 200 -16.82 2.61 -6.71
CA LEU A 200 -17.96 3.48 -6.97
C LEU A 200 -17.71 4.34 -8.21
N ASP A 201 -18.70 4.46 -9.08
CA ASP A 201 -18.65 5.35 -10.23
C ASP A 201 -18.74 6.81 -9.76
N ARG A 202 -17.58 7.47 -9.70
CA ARG A 202 -17.42 8.86 -9.25
C ARG A 202 -16.39 9.57 -10.12
N PRO A 203 -16.52 10.90 -10.32
CA PRO A 203 -15.53 11.67 -11.09
C PRO A 203 -14.11 11.60 -10.54
N GLU A 204 -13.98 11.51 -9.23
CA GLU A 204 -12.72 11.37 -8.51
C GLU A 204 -12.84 10.22 -7.50
N GLN A 205 -11.85 9.32 -7.54
CA GLN A 205 -11.78 8.19 -6.63
C GLN A 205 -11.03 8.57 -5.37
N LEU A 206 -11.51 8.09 -4.24
CA LEU A 206 -10.83 8.14 -2.97
C LEU A 206 -10.70 6.70 -2.47
N TRP A 207 -9.52 6.13 -2.66
CA TRP A 207 -9.21 4.76 -2.26
C TRP A 207 -8.24 4.76 -1.08
N ARG A 208 -7.85 3.59 -0.65
CA ARG A 208 -6.77 3.40 0.32
C ARG A 208 -5.81 2.34 -0.21
N ILE A 209 -4.53 2.48 0.14
CA ILE A 209 -3.47 1.61 -0.38
C ILE A 209 -2.43 1.28 0.69
N GLN A 210 -1.84 0.12 0.56
CA GLN A 210 -0.65 -0.30 1.29
C GLN A 210 0.23 -1.13 0.36
N PHE A 211 1.54 -0.90 0.42
CA PHE A 211 2.53 -1.74 -0.23
C PHE A 211 3.29 -2.55 0.81
N GLY A 212 3.72 -3.75 0.45
CA GLY A 212 4.48 -4.64 1.31
C GLY A 212 5.62 -5.31 0.57
N ARG A 213 6.63 -5.72 1.33
CA ARG A 213 7.69 -6.62 0.91
C ARG A 213 7.91 -7.68 1.96
N ILE A 214 8.01 -8.94 1.53
CA ILE A 214 8.27 -10.09 2.38
C ILE A 214 9.58 -10.72 1.90
N ILE A 215 10.54 -10.89 2.83
CA ILE A 215 11.85 -11.48 2.59
C ILE A 215 12.02 -12.70 3.50
N PRO A 216 11.64 -13.91 3.04
CA PRO A 216 11.58 -15.10 3.89
C PRO A 216 12.92 -15.48 4.53
N ARG A 217 14.06 -15.26 3.85
CA ARG A 217 15.38 -15.58 4.39
C ARG A 217 15.74 -14.72 5.60
N LEU A 218 15.17 -13.51 5.72
CA LEU A 218 15.37 -12.61 6.85
C LEU A 218 14.22 -12.70 7.87
N SER A 219 13.17 -13.47 7.57
CA SER A 219 11.89 -13.46 8.30
C SER A 219 11.31 -12.04 8.40
N GLU A 220 11.58 -11.20 7.41
CA GLU A 220 11.18 -9.80 7.40
C GLU A 220 9.92 -9.59 6.58
N GLU A 221 9.03 -8.81 7.17
CA GLU A 221 7.87 -8.21 6.50
C GLU A 221 7.95 -6.70 6.72
N SER A 222 7.96 -5.92 5.65
CA SER A 222 8.00 -4.46 5.71
C SER A 222 6.89 -3.84 4.85
N TYR A 223 6.35 -2.69 5.31
CA TYR A 223 5.18 -2.07 4.68
C TYR A 223 5.28 -0.56 4.59
N TRP A 224 4.65 -0.01 3.58
CA TRP A 224 4.34 1.40 3.47
C TRP A 224 2.84 1.60 3.14
N PRO A 225 2.08 2.42 3.90
CA PRO A 225 2.45 2.99 5.21
C PRO A 225 2.72 1.87 6.22
N PRO A 226 3.33 2.19 7.36
CA PRO A 226 3.63 1.20 8.39
C PRO A 226 2.40 0.38 8.78
N TYR A 227 2.60 -0.93 8.97
CA TYR A 227 1.59 -1.85 9.46
C TYR A 227 2.07 -2.44 10.79
N LEU A 228 1.79 -1.76 11.89
CA LEU A 228 2.29 -2.04 13.22
C LEU A 228 1.46 -3.12 13.92
N ILE A 229 2.12 -3.95 14.72
CA ILE A 229 1.50 -5.09 15.44
C ILE A 229 0.59 -4.59 16.56
N ASP A 230 0.99 -3.51 17.24
CA ASP A 230 0.26 -2.96 18.38
C ASP A 230 -1.02 -2.19 17.98
N ILE A 231 -1.25 -1.99 16.69
CA ILE A 231 -2.45 -1.34 16.18
C ILE A 231 -3.38 -2.40 15.60
N GLU A 232 -4.55 -2.56 16.22
CA GLU A 232 -5.56 -3.51 15.76
C GLU A 232 -6.07 -3.14 14.36
N GLY A 233 -6.14 -4.14 13.48
CA GLY A 233 -6.60 -4.00 12.10
C GLY A 233 -5.48 -3.64 11.13
N ARG A 234 -5.70 -3.97 9.86
CA ARG A 234 -4.78 -3.68 8.76
C ARG A 234 -5.26 -2.48 7.94
N LEU A 235 -6.54 -2.48 7.56
CA LEU A 235 -7.06 -1.50 6.61
C LEU A 235 -7.16 -0.09 7.19
N ASN A 236 -7.26 0.06 8.51
CA ASN A 236 -7.18 1.34 9.19
C ASN A 236 -5.77 1.95 9.14
N GLN A 237 -4.74 1.14 8.88
CA GLN A 237 -3.34 1.56 8.75
C GLN A 237 -2.91 1.81 7.29
N THR A 238 -3.82 1.64 6.32
CA THR A 238 -3.55 1.95 4.90
C THR A 238 -3.57 3.45 4.64
N ALA A 239 -2.83 3.93 3.63
CA ALA A 239 -2.79 5.34 3.24
C ALA A 239 -3.96 5.74 2.34
N PRO A 240 -4.49 6.97 2.44
CA PRO A 240 -5.36 7.53 1.41
C PRO A 240 -4.66 7.59 0.05
N LEU A 241 -5.37 7.19 -1.00
CA LEU A 241 -4.95 7.25 -2.39
C LEU A 241 -5.93 8.11 -3.16
N THR A 242 -5.43 9.21 -3.70
CA THR A 242 -6.18 10.23 -4.45
C THR A 242 -5.61 10.41 -5.86
N GLY A 243 -6.16 11.34 -6.64
CA GLY A 243 -5.66 11.68 -7.97
C GLY A 243 -6.27 10.86 -9.11
N ILE A 244 -6.89 9.71 -8.83
CA ILE A 244 -7.53 8.88 -9.86
C ILE A 244 -8.85 9.54 -10.28
N ARG A 245 -8.93 10.00 -11.53
CA ARG A 245 -10.06 10.77 -12.04
C ARG A 245 -10.53 10.24 -13.39
N ASN A 246 -11.87 10.38 -13.63
CA ASN A 246 -12.48 10.03 -14.90
C ASN A 246 -12.19 8.60 -15.36
N VAL A 247 -12.29 7.67 -14.42
CA VAL A 247 -12.22 6.23 -14.66
C VAL A 247 -13.56 5.58 -14.35
N SER A 248 -13.86 4.48 -15.06
CA SER A 248 -15.12 3.75 -14.87
C SER A 248 -14.84 2.30 -14.46
N PRO A 249 -15.64 1.71 -13.57
CA PRO A 249 -15.48 0.31 -13.13
C PRO A 249 -15.75 -0.71 -14.24
N GLY A 250 -16.19 -0.26 -15.42
CA GLY A 250 -16.57 -1.15 -16.52
C GLY A 250 -17.85 -1.95 -16.22
N ASN A 251 -18.46 -2.49 -17.28
CA ASN A 251 -19.61 -3.40 -17.15
C ASN A 251 -19.10 -4.84 -17.08
N ASN A 252 -18.87 -5.37 -15.89
CA ASN A 252 -18.56 -6.80 -15.69
C ASN A 252 -19.85 -7.63 -15.82
N SER A 253 -20.24 -7.95 -17.05
CA SER A 253 -21.29 -8.94 -17.31
C SER A 253 -20.66 -10.32 -17.47
N GLN A 254 -20.70 -11.13 -16.42
CA GLN A 254 -20.29 -12.54 -16.50
C GLN A 254 -21.48 -13.36 -17.01
N ILE A 255 -21.40 -13.88 -18.23
CA ILE A 255 -22.37 -14.85 -18.76
C ILE A 255 -21.91 -16.23 -18.29
N VAL A 256 -22.60 -16.81 -17.33
CA VAL A 256 -22.43 -18.21 -16.94
C VAL A 256 -23.32 -19.04 -17.85
N PRO A 257 -22.79 -19.82 -18.79
CA PRO A 257 -23.62 -20.75 -19.57
C PRO A 257 -24.08 -21.88 -18.63
N PHE A 258 -25.34 -22.22 -18.73
CA PHE A 258 -25.97 -23.36 -18.04
C PHE A 258 -25.51 -24.69 -18.63
#